data_d80af7bdebfc5933fe80eefbe2408d7f
#
_entry.id   d80af7bdebfc5933fe80eefbe2408d7f
#
_cell.length_a   1.000
_cell.length_b   1.000
_cell.length_c   1.000
_cell.angle_alpha   90.00
_cell.angle_beta   90.00
_cell.angle_gamma   90.00
#
_symmetry.space_group_name_H-M   'P 1'
#
loop_
_entity.id
_entity.type
_entity.pdbx_description
1 polymer ?
#
loop_
_entity_poly.entity_id
_entity_poly.type
_entity_poly.pdbx_seq_one_letter_code
_entity_poly.pdbx_strand_id
1 'polypeptide(L)'
;SSRTIATLAQTRDTLDLGSPVLEQLATLWLIENSATFLPARRQMLAERRDRCGQMLREHFPEWRFQEAEGGLSYWIELPGMLATQLAARAETTGIIMGTGTRFGLSGAFDRYLRMPFSLSSPELEEALLRIKPLWRALNKSVAPVKRSLV
;
A
#
# COMPACT_ATOMS: atom_id res chain seq x y z
N SER A 1 -29.65 -0.34 -1.87
CA SER A 1 -31.07 0.04 -1.83
C SER A 1 -31.26 1.37 -1.11
N SER A 2 -32.34 2.10 -1.39
CA SER A 2 -32.66 3.38 -0.71
C SER A 2 -32.71 3.24 0.80
N ARG A 3 -33.18 2.10 1.31
CA ARG A 3 -33.21 1.80 2.75
C ARG A 3 -31.79 1.71 3.35
N THR A 4 -30.85 1.08 2.66
CA THR A 4 -29.46 1.00 3.10
C THR A 4 -28.80 2.38 3.16
N ILE A 5 -29.05 3.22 2.16
CA ILE A 5 -28.55 4.61 2.12
C ILE A 5 -29.12 5.41 3.29
N ALA A 6 -30.42 5.32 3.56
CA ALA A 6 -31.06 6.01 4.68
C ALA A 6 -30.48 5.60 6.03
N THR A 7 -30.25 4.28 6.24
CA THR A 7 -29.63 3.78 7.47
C THR A 7 -28.20 4.28 7.63
N LEU A 8 -27.40 4.28 6.56
CA LEU A 8 -26.02 4.82 6.58
C LEU A 8 -26.01 6.32 6.86
N ALA A 9 -26.94 7.09 6.27
CA ALA A 9 -27.05 8.51 6.53
C ALA A 9 -27.35 8.79 8.00
N GLN A 10 -28.34 8.09 8.58
CA GLN A 10 -28.66 8.22 10.01
C GLN A 10 -27.47 7.86 10.94
N THR A 11 -26.71 6.80 10.58
CA THR A 11 -25.51 6.42 11.35
C THR A 11 -24.46 7.52 11.25
N ARG A 12 -24.30 8.12 10.08
CA ARG A 12 -23.34 9.20 9.87
C ARG A 12 -23.68 10.45 10.67
N ASP A 13 -24.96 10.82 10.77
CA ASP A 13 -25.43 11.97 11.56
C ASP A 13 -25.01 11.89 13.05
N THR A 14 -24.76 10.67 13.55
CA THR A 14 -24.26 10.47 14.92
C THR A 14 -22.73 10.46 15.03
N LEU A 15 -22.02 10.34 13.92
CA LEU A 15 -20.55 10.21 13.90
C LEU A 15 -19.86 11.50 13.48
N ASP A 16 -20.46 12.26 12.57
CA ASP A 16 -19.87 13.52 12.11
C ASP A 16 -20.96 14.61 11.94
N LEU A 17 -20.58 15.85 12.23
CA LEU A 17 -21.44 17.04 12.05
C LEU A 17 -21.21 17.72 10.70
N GLY A 18 -20.52 17.04 9.79
CA GLY A 18 -20.12 17.54 8.48
C GLY A 18 -18.62 17.81 8.38
N SER A 19 -18.17 18.16 7.18
CA SER A 19 -16.77 18.46 6.93
C SER A 19 -16.37 19.80 7.53
N PRO A 20 -15.19 19.93 8.16
CA PRO A 20 -14.73 21.20 8.70
C PRO A 20 -14.61 22.29 7.62
N VAL A 21 -15.03 23.51 7.94
CA VAL A 21 -15.11 24.60 6.97
C VAL A 21 -13.74 24.99 6.41
N LEU A 22 -12.69 24.96 7.24
CA LEU A 22 -11.32 25.31 6.81
C LEU A 22 -10.80 24.35 5.75
N GLU A 23 -11.05 23.06 5.90
CA GLU A 23 -10.67 22.03 4.92
C GLU A 23 -11.47 22.16 3.63
N GLN A 24 -12.73 22.57 3.69
CA GLN A 24 -13.53 22.87 2.51
C GLN A 24 -12.97 24.06 1.72
N LEU A 25 -12.63 25.14 2.41
CA LEU A 25 -12.01 26.32 1.79
C LEU A 25 -10.63 26.01 1.21
N ALA A 26 -9.80 25.27 1.93
CA ALA A 26 -8.50 24.82 1.44
C ALA A 26 -8.66 23.92 0.19
N THR A 27 -9.62 23.00 0.20
CA THR A 27 -9.91 22.12 -0.95
C THR A 27 -10.38 22.93 -2.15
N LEU A 28 -11.26 23.89 -1.96
CA LEU A 28 -11.73 24.78 -3.03
C LEU A 28 -10.55 25.53 -3.66
N TRP A 29 -9.71 26.15 -2.82
CA TRP A 29 -8.52 26.86 -3.30
C TRP A 29 -7.57 25.93 -4.08
N LEU A 30 -7.33 24.70 -3.58
CA LEU A 30 -6.51 23.70 -4.28
C LEU A 30 -7.10 23.32 -5.65
N ILE A 31 -8.41 23.17 -5.75
CA ILE A 31 -9.07 22.85 -7.04
C ILE A 31 -8.89 24.01 -8.01
N GLU A 32 -9.20 25.24 -7.60
CA GLU A 32 -9.12 26.45 -8.43
C GLU A 32 -7.69 26.73 -8.90
N ASN A 33 -6.68 26.44 -8.07
CA ASN A 33 -5.27 26.67 -8.38
C ASN A 33 -4.52 25.40 -8.81
N SER A 34 -5.23 24.33 -9.14
CA SER A 34 -4.63 23.02 -9.45
C SER A 34 -3.60 23.03 -10.57
N ALA A 35 -3.79 23.90 -11.57
CA ALA A 35 -2.85 24.04 -12.69
C ALA A 35 -1.44 24.53 -12.26
N THR A 36 -1.32 25.19 -11.12
CA THR A 36 -0.04 25.75 -10.64
C THR A 36 0.88 24.73 -9.99
N PHE A 37 0.32 23.70 -9.32
CA PHE A 37 1.11 22.74 -8.55
C PHE A 37 0.98 21.27 -9.01
N LEU A 38 -0.15 20.88 -9.64
CA LEU A 38 -0.35 19.50 -10.05
C LEU A 38 0.69 18.97 -11.06
N PRO A 39 1.16 19.74 -12.05
CA PRO A 39 2.16 19.24 -13.00
C PRO A 39 3.44 18.78 -12.29
N ALA A 40 4.01 19.61 -11.44
CA ALA A 40 5.23 19.29 -10.68
C ALA A 40 4.98 18.11 -9.71
N ARG A 41 3.82 18.07 -9.05
CA ARG A 41 3.44 16.98 -8.15
C ARG A 41 3.31 15.65 -8.88
N ARG A 42 2.69 15.65 -10.06
CA ARG A 42 2.54 14.46 -10.91
C ARG A 42 3.89 13.93 -11.40
N GLN A 43 4.76 14.81 -11.85
CA GLN A 43 6.11 14.45 -12.26
C GLN A 43 6.88 13.80 -11.11
N MET A 44 6.92 14.43 -9.95
CA MET A 44 7.59 13.89 -8.77
C MET A 44 7.04 12.50 -8.38
N LEU A 45 5.72 12.30 -8.42
CA LEU A 45 5.10 11.02 -8.11
C LEU A 45 5.40 9.95 -9.17
N ALA A 46 5.48 10.32 -10.45
CA ALA A 46 5.91 9.41 -11.51
C ALA A 46 7.35 8.93 -11.30
N GLU A 47 8.28 9.84 -11.02
CA GLU A 47 9.67 9.49 -10.71
C GLU A 47 9.78 8.55 -9.50
N ARG A 48 9.04 8.82 -8.42
CA ARG A 48 9.00 7.96 -7.23
C ARG A 48 8.39 6.59 -7.52
N ARG A 49 7.30 6.54 -8.30
CA ARG A 49 6.69 5.30 -8.77
C ARG A 49 7.69 4.44 -9.51
N ASP A 50 8.35 5.01 -10.51
CA ASP A 50 9.30 4.29 -11.37
C ASP A 50 10.50 3.78 -10.54
N ARG A 51 11.03 4.60 -9.65
CA ARG A 51 12.10 4.20 -8.73
C ARG A 51 11.65 3.09 -7.77
N CYS A 52 10.43 3.19 -7.22
CA CYS A 52 9.84 2.14 -6.38
C CYS A 52 9.75 0.82 -7.15
N GLY A 53 9.20 0.83 -8.36
CA GLY A 53 9.10 -0.36 -9.21
C GLY A 53 10.46 -0.98 -9.51
N GLN A 54 11.49 -0.16 -9.77
CA GLN A 54 12.86 -0.64 -9.97
C GLN A 54 13.40 -1.34 -8.72
N MET A 55 13.30 -0.72 -7.55
CA MET A 55 13.76 -1.30 -6.27
C MET A 55 13.03 -2.59 -5.92
N LEU A 56 11.71 -2.66 -6.19
CA LEU A 56 10.94 -3.89 -5.99
C LEU A 56 11.46 -5.04 -6.85
N ARG A 57 11.73 -4.82 -8.13
CA ARG A 57 12.30 -5.85 -9.02
C ARG A 57 13.70 -6.28 -8.60
N GLU A 58 14.52 -5.35 -8.14
CA GLU A 58 15.89 -5.60 -7.70
C GLU A 58 15.95 -6.38 -6.37
N HIS A 59 15.11 -6.05 -5.42
CA HIS A 59 15.18 -6.60 -4.06
C HIS A 59 14.25 -7.77 -3.80
N PHE A 60 13.15 -7.85 -4.56
CA PHE A 60 12.07 -8.84 -4.40
C PHE A 60 11.61 -9.40 -5.76
N PRO A 61 12.47 -10.04 -6.53
CA PRO A 61 12.17 -10.48 -7.90
C PRO A 61 11.01 -11.48 -7.99
N GLU A 62 10.68 -12.14 -6.88
CA GLU A 62 9.55 -13.08 -6.77
C GLU A 62 8.20 -12.38 -6.50
N TRP A 63 8.18 -11.09 -6.17
CA TRP A 63 6.97 -10.32 -5.98
C TRP A 63 6.43 -9.87 -7.34
N ARG A 64 5.13 -10.00 -7.55
CA ARG A 64 4.48 -9.65 -8.81
C ARG A 64 3.66 -8.38 -8.63
N PHE A 65 3.79 -7.47 -9.56
CA PHE A 65 2.96 -6.28 -9.62
C PHE A 65 2.88 -5.78 -11.07
N GLN A 66 1.80 -5.07 -11.37
CA GLN A 66 1.66 -4.37 -12.65
C GLN A 66 2.16 -2.93 -12.50
N GLU A 67 2.67 -2.37 -13.58
CA GLU A 67 3.00 -0.94 -13.63
C GLU A 67 1.73 -0.13 -13.36
N ALA A 68 1.84 0.78 -12.40
CA ALA A 68 0.74 1.65 -12.06
C ALA A 68 0.70 2.84 -13.05
N GLU A 69 -0.36 2.97 -13.81
CA GLU A 69 -0.57 4.14 -14.70
C GLU A 69 -0.84 5.42 -13.91
N GLY A 70 -1.28 5.28 -12.66
CA GLY A 70 -1.59 6.39 -11.77
C GLY A 70 -1.72 5.95 -10.31
N GLY A 71 -2.32 6.81 -9.49
CA GLY A 71 -2.50 6.55 -8.07
C GLY A 71 -1.26 6.85 -7.24
N LEU A 72 -1.18 6.24 -6.05
CA LEU A 72 -0.15 6.49 -5.04
C LEU A 72 0.51 5.23 -4.51
N SER A 73 0.15 4.04 -5.02
CA SER A 73 0.59 2.75 -4.48
C SER A 73 0.62 1.68 -5.55
N TYR A 74 1.57 0.74 -5.44
CA TYR A 74 1.50 -0.54 -6.11
C TYR A 74 0.64 -1.52 -5.32
N TRP A 75 -0.04 -2.40 -6.05
CA TRP A 75 -0.69 -3.59 -5.52
C TRP A 75 0.20 -4.78 -5.86
N ILE A 76 0.81 -5.37 -4.84
CA ILE A 76 1.88 -6.37 -5.00
C ILE A 76 1.35 -7.73 -4.58
N GLU A 77 1.50 -8.73 -5.43
CA GLU A 77 1.20 -10.12 -5.15
C GLU A 77 2.47 -10.84 -4.65
N LEU A 78 2.37 -11.47 -3.48
CA LEU A 78 3.38 -12.35 -2.93
C LEU A 78 3.20 -13.79 -3.46
N PRO A 79 4.26 -14.61 -3.48
CA PRO A 79 4.15 -16.03 -3.91
C PRO A 79 3.21 -16.87 -3.03
N GLY A 80 2.88 -16.42 -1.81
CA GLY A 80 2.01 -17.13 -0.87
C GLY A 80 1.18 -16.18 -0.01
N MET A 81 0.30 -16.74 0.82
CA MET A 81 -0.53 -16.01 1.80
C MET A 81 0.33 -15.60 3.01
N LEU A 82 1.20 -14.62 2.83
CA LEU A 82 2.26 -14.23 3.77
C LEU A 82 2.22 -12.74 4.16
N ALA A 83 1.30 -11.97 3.62
CA ALA A 83 1.27 -10.52 3.81
C ALA A 83 1.08 -10.13 5.29
N THR A 84 0.17 -10.79 5.99
CA THR A 84 -0.07 -10.55 7.42
C THR A 84 1.14 -10.93 8.26
N GLN A 85 1.78 -12.08 7.97
CA GLN A 85 2.98 -12.52 8.71
C GLN A 85 4.18 -11.60 8.46
N LEU A 86 4.35 -11.14 7.22
CA LEU A 86 5.41 -10.19 6.88
C LEU A 86 5.18 -8.84 7.56
N ALA A 87 3.95 -8.34 7.55
CA ALA A 87 3.59 -7.09 8.21
C ALA A 87 3.85 -7.14 9.71
N ALA A 88 3.47 -8.22 10.40
CA ALA A 88 3.72 -8.39 11.83
C ALA A 88 5.23 -8.39 12.15
N ARG A 89 6.06 -9.02 11.31
CA ARG A 89 7.52 -8.97 11.48
C ARG A 89 8.10 -7.58 11.17
N ALA A 90 7.60 -6.90 10.14
CA ALA A 90 8.06 -5.56 9.79
C ALA A 90 7.74 -4.54 10.90
N GLU A 91 6.59 -4.68 11.57
CA GLU A 91 6.19 -3.83 12.68
C GLU A 91 7.18 -3.87 13.83
N THR A 92 7.79 -5.01 14.14
CA THR A 92 8.86 -5.12 15.17
C THR A 92 10.11 -4.33 14.81
N THR A 93 10.26 -3.94 13.55
CA THR A 93 11.36 -3.09 13.06
C THR A 93 10.90 -1.65 12.81
N GLY A 94 9.70 -1.26 13.23
CA GLY A 94 9.14 0.07 13.06
C GLY A 94 8.59 0.36 11.67
N ILE A 95 8.27 -0.67 10.87
CA ILE A 95 7.69 -0.51 9.53
C ILE A 95 6.25 -1.01 9.53
N ILE A 96 5.30 -0.10 9.30
CA ILE A 96 3.87 -0.44 9.16
C ILE A 96 3.57 -0.70 7.68
N MET A 97 3.10 -1.91 7.37
CA MET A 97 2.76 -2.33 6.01
C MET A 97 1.24 -2.40 5.79
N GLY A 98 0.80 -2.00 4.61
CA GLY A 98 -0.59 -2.17 4.18
C GLY A 98 -0.84 -3.57 3.63
N THR A 99 -1.41 -4.47 4.43
CA THR A 99 -1.79 -5.82 3.98
C THR A 99 -3.08 -5.81 3.18
N GLY A 100 -3.19 -6.70 2.20
CA GLY A 100 -4.40 -6.87 1.38
C GLY A 100 -5.63 -7.24 2.19
N THR A 101 -5.47 -7.88 3.34
CA THR A 101 -6.56 -8.26 4.25
C THR A 101 -7.40 -7.08 4.74
N ARG A 102 -6.86 -5.86 4.72
CA ARG A 102 -7.61 -4.62 5.02
C ARG A 102 -8.62 -4.23 3.93
N PHE A 103 -8.53 -4.83 2.75
CA PHE A 103 -9.34 -4.51 1.57
C PHE A 103 -10.32 -5.64 1.20
N GLY A 104 -10.41 -6.69 2.03
CA GLY A 104 -11.28 -7.83 1.82
C GLY A 104 -11.90 -8.34 3.10
N LEU A 105 -12.93 -9.18 2.95
CA LEU A 105 -13.60 -9.84 4.08
C LEU A 105 -12.96 -11.21 4.34
N SER A 106 -13.06 -11.68 5.59
CA SER A 106 -12.68 -13.05 6.00
C SER A 106 -11.24 -13.46 5.61
N GLY A 107 -10.28 -12.53 5.71
CA GLY A 107 -8.87 -12.81 5.40
C GLY A 107 -8.55 -12.88 3.91
N ALA A 108 -9.47 -12.45 3.04
CA ALA A 108 -9.18 -12.33 1.62
C ALA A 108 -7.96 -11.43 1.37
N PHE A 109 -7.27 -11.70 0.27
CA PHE A 109 -6.10 -10.94 -0.17
C PHE A 109 -4.85 -11.03 0.74
N ASP A 110 -4.69 -12.03 1.61
CA ASP A 110 -3.48 -12.20 2.44
C ASP A 110 -2.20 -12.50 1.65
N ARG A 111 -2.31 -12.65 0.32
CA ARG A 111 -1.14 -12.68 -0.56
C ARG A 111 -0.79 -11.33 -1.18
N TYR A 112 -1.46 -10.24 -0.78
CA TYR A 112 -1.26 -8.93 -1.37
C TYR A 112 -0.79 -7.90 -0.36
N LEU A 113 0.05 -6.98 -0.85
CA LEU A 113 0.51 -5.80 -0.13
C LEU A 113 0.16 -4.54 -0.93
N ARG A 114 -0.26 -3.50 -0.23
CA ARG A 114 -0.34 -2.15 -0.78
C ARG A 114 0.94 -1.40 -0.43
N MET A 115 1.77 -1.12 -1.42
CA MET A 115 3.04 -0.43 -1.25
C MET A 115 2.93 1.01 -1.77
N PRO A 116 2.88 2.03 -0.89
CA PRO A 116 2.84 3.42 -1.31
C PRO A 116 4.20 3.84 -1.88
N PHE A 117 4.18 4.63 -2.95
CA PHE A 117 5.37 5.27 -3.52
C PHE A 117 5.36 6.80 -3.31
N SER A 118 4.54 7.29 -2.39
CA SER A 118 4.48 8.71 -2.03
C SER A 118 5.58 9.16 -1.08
N LEU A 119 6.29 8.24 -0.44
CA LEU A 119 7.48 8.51 0.37
C LEU A 119 8.64 9.00 -0.50
N SER A 120 9.64 9.63 0.11
CA SER A 120 10.87 9.92 -0.61
C SER A 120 11.61 8.64 -1.00
N SER A 121 12.37 8.67 -2.11
CA SER A 121 13.08 7.48 -2.57
C SER A 121 14.07 6.92 -1.54
N PRO A 122 14.85 7.73 -0.77
CA PRO A 122 15.71 7.22 0.28
C PRO A 122 14.95 6.53 1.42
N GLU A 123 13.84 7.10 1.89
CA GLU A 123 13.01 6.51 2.95
C GLU A 123 12.42 5.16 2.50
N LEU A 124 11.96 5.09 1.25
CA LEU A 124 11.42 3.86 0.69
C LEU A 124 12.51 2.79 0.53
N GLU A 125 13.68 3.17 0.05
CA GLU A 125 14.83 2.27 -0.10
C GLU A 125 15.27 1.70 1.25
N GLU A 126 15.39 2.54 2.27
CA GLU A 126 15.69 2.10 3.64
C GLU A 126 14.64 1.09 4.14
N ALA A 127 13.36 1.41 3.98
CA ALA A 127 12.28 0.52 4.39
C ALA A 127 12.35 -0.84 3.67
N LEU A 128 12.57 -0.85 2.36
CA LEU A 128 12.70 -2.08 1.58
C LEU A 128 13.92 -2.91 1.98
N LEU A 129 15.05 -2.27 2.25
CA LEU A 129 16.25 -2.97 2.73
C LEU A 129 16.05 -3.60 4.11
N ARG A 130 15.26 -2.99 5.00
CA ARG A 130 14.89 -3.55 6.31
C ARG A 130 13.89 -4.71 6.19
N ILE A 131 12.97 -4.65 5.24
CA ILE A 131 11.99 -5.72 4.96
C ILE A 131 12.67 -6.94 4.31
N LYS A 132 13.66 -6.74 3.48
CA LYS A 132 14.32 -7.81 2.69
C LYS A 132 14.79 -9.03 3.50
N PRO A 133 15.51 -8.91 4.63
CA PRO A 133 15.89 -10.05 5.45
C PRO A 133 14.68 -10.74 6.09
N LEU A 134 13.65 -9.99 6.51
CA LEU A 134 12.43 -10.54 7.11
C LEU A 134 11.67 -11.38 6.08
N TRP A 135 11.55 -10.88 4.87
CA TRP A 135 10.94 -11.61 3.75
C TRP A 135 11.71 -12.89 3.43
N ARG A 136 13.04 -12.81 3.29
CA ARG A 136 13.88 -13.98 3.00
C ARG A 136 13.74 -15.08 4.06
N ALA A 137 13.70 -14.72 5.33
CA ALA A 137 13.50 -15.66 6.43
C ALA A 137 12.11 -16.30 6.37
N LEU A 138 11.08 -15.51 6.09
CA LEU A 138 9.70 -15.99 5.98
C LEU A 138 9.50 -16.92 4.78
N ASN A 139 9.97 -16.52 3.61
CA ASN A 139 9.81 -17.27 2.36
C ASN A 139 10.55 -18.62 2.40
N LYS A 140 11.71 -18.70 3.06
CA LYS A 140 12.43 -19.97 3.28
C LYS A 140 11.66 -20.94 4.18
N SER A 141 10.92 -20.44 5.18
CA SER A 141 10.17 -21.30 6.11
C SER A 141 8.93 -21.92 5.47
N VAL A 142 8.44 -21.37 4.36
CA VAL A 142 7.24 -21.82 3.64
C VAL A 142 7.58 -22.61 2.37
N ALA A 143 8.83 -22.52 1.88
CA ALA A 143 9.26 -23.32 0.76
C ALA A 143 9.12 -24.82 1.12
N PRO A 144 8.47 -25.67 0.27
CA PRO A 144 8.32 -27.07 0.56
C PRO A 144 9.71 -27.69 0.74
N VAL A 145 9.92 -28.37 1.87
CA VAL A 145 11.12 -29.19 2.09
C VAL A 145 11.17 -30.17 0.92
N LYS A 146 12.16 -30.04 0.04
CA LYS A 146 12.42 -31.04 -0.99
C LYS A 146 12.67 -32.36 -0.25
N ARG A 147 11.65 -33.21 -0.14
CA ARG A 147 11.85 -34.58 0.31
C ARG A 147 12.72 -35.25 -0.75
N SER A 148 13.99 -35.43 -0.44
CA SER A 148 14.83 -36.38 -1.17
C SER A 148 14.22 -37.76 -0.96
N LEU A 149 13.62 -38.29 -2.01
CA LEU A 149 13.32 -39.74 -2.04
C LEU A 149 14.68 -40.43 -2.12
N VAL A 150 15.07 -41.08 -1.03
CA VAL A 150 16.13 -42.07 -0.98
C VAL A 150 15.51 -43.40 -1.36
#